data_ade7a810d72e3da9d261f889fcc241fb
#
_entry.id   ade7a810d72e3da9d261f889fcc241fb
#
_cell.length_a   1.000
_cell.length_b   1.000
_cell.length_c   1.000
_cell.angle_alpha   90.00
_cell.angle_beta   90.00
_cell.angle_gamma   90.00
#
_symmetry.space_group_name_H-M   'P 1'
#
loop_
_entity.id
_entity.type
_entity.pdbx_description
1 polymer ?
#
loop_
_entity_poly.entity_id
_entity_poly.type
_entity_poly.pdbx_seq_one_letter_code
_entity_poly.pdbx_strand_id
1 'polypeptide(L)'
;VVGWALGAAAAVVVLGVIVAVVLAPIPTRAAAHRPVAATVARGATLAANKAKSDQAVTTLVDATRPGCSAAVARLGRVVWAGAGGLADLATKTPDTTSTRFDIASLSKQFTATAILMLQREGKLKLSDPIATYVDGLPSWGATITLDQLMHHTSRIPDYWVQLDKEGIGFSQTADEQTTLNAIRREKKLDPGSGFEYSNSNYVLLAEVVGRVSGTPLPTYLTEHIFAPLDLKMVVAPTLKAPDVALSYDDNLQLQQPGWTAYGYSGIITTPSELARWGDQYRASEVIPADFTVGAVADGTGEKYAAGIYLQANGGLNHSGRIGGYITEFAVSHDRKTVIAVMCNGHRSNRWGLTDALWKIWDPTSSSGH
;
A
#
# COMPACT_ATOMS: atom_id res chain seq x y z
N VAL A 1 44.00 -55.38 57.20
CA VAL A 1 44.49 -54.76 58.47
C VAL A 1 43.62 -53.50 58.70
N VAL A 2 42.97 -53.61 59.82
CA VAL A 2 42.01 -52.73 60.48
C VAL A 2 42.49 -51.31 60.66
N GLY A 3 41.62 -50.31 60.53
CA GLY A 3 41.89 -48.96 61.06
C GLY A 3 40.61 -48.15 61.14
N TRP A 4 40.08 -48.07 62.31
CA TRP A 4 38.95 -47.27 62.74
C TRP A 4 39.38 -45.81 62.91
N ALA A 5 38.54 -44.86 62.45
CA ALA A 5 38.61 -43.50 62.96
C ALA A 5 37.18 -42.87 63.01
N LEU A 6 36.96 -42.39 64.24
CA LEU A 6 35.74 -41.85 64.81
C LEU A 6 35.17 -40.60 64.04
N GLY A 7 33.87 -40.52 64.03
CA GLY A 7 33.11 -39.39 63.57
C GLY A 7 33.07 -38.23 64.54
N ALA A 8 33.01 -37.02 64.03
CA ALA A 8 32.62 -35.83 64.79
C ALA A 8 31.33 -35.31 64.13
N ALA A 9 30.24 -35.36 64.87
CA ALA A 9 28.94 -34.79 64.46
C ALA A 9 28.99 -33.27 64.72
N ALA A 10 28.91 -32.47 63.67
CA ALA A 10 28.69 -31.04 63.77
C ALA A 10 27.19 -30.76 63.71
N ALA A 11 26.65 -30.30 64.84
CA ALA A 11 25.25 -29.82 64.85
C ALA A 11 25.15 -28.47 64.17
N VAL A 12 24.42 -28.44 63.06
CA VAL A 12 24.07 -27.18 62.37
C VAL A 12 22.76 -26.68 63.00
N VAL A 13 22.85 -25.59 63.73
CA VAL A 13 21.67 -24.83 64.18
C VAL A 13 21.18 -23.98 63.03
N VAL A 14 20.03 -24.36 62.45
CA VAL A 14 19.35 -23.52 61.43
C VAL A 14 18.48 -22.53 62.20
N LEU A 15 18.95 -21.27 62.28
CA LEU A 15 18.08 -20.13 62.64
C LEU A 15 17.08 -19.86 61.52
N GLY A 16 15.83 -20.22 61.72
CA GLY A 16 14.75 -19.87 60.83
C GLY A 16 14.42 -18.39 60.96
N VAL A 17 14.79 -17.60 59.95
CA VAL A 17 14.29 -16.22 59.79
C VAL A 17 12.90 -16.32 59.16
N ILE A 18 11.86 -16.08 59.94
CA ILE A 18 10.49 -15.90 59.45
C ILE A 18 10.42 -14.50 58.81
N VAL A 19 10.51 -14.43 57.49
CA VAL A 19 10.19 -13.19 56.75
C VAL A 19 8.68 -13.12 56.61
N ALA A 20 8.05 -12.28 57.43
CA ALA A 20 6.65 -11.94 57.25
C ALA A 20 6.51 -11.08 55.96
N VAL A 21 6.09 -11.72 54.86
CA VAL A 21 5.71 -11.00 53.63
C VAL A 21 4.37 -10.34 53.90
N VAL A 22 4.40 -9.05 54.19
CA VAL A 22 3.15 -8.22 54.17
C VAL A 22 2.73 -8.06 52.72
N LEU A 23 1.79 -8.87 52.28
CA LEU A 23 1.11 -8.69 50.98
C LEU A 23 0.29 -7.38 51.04
N ALA A 24 0.85 -6.31 50.50
CA ALA A 24 0.05 -5.12 50.23
C ALA A 24 -1.08 -5.49 49.23
N PRO A 25 -2.30 -5.03 49.46
CA PRO A 25 -3.40 -5.31 48.50
C PRO A 25 -3.05 -4.70 47.14
N ILE A 26 -3.02 -5.55 46.11
CA ILE A 26 -2.88 -5.12 44.74
C ILE A 26 -4.09 -4.17 44.47
N PRO A 27 -3.85 -2.91 44.05
CA PRO A 27 -4.97 -2.05 43.71
C PRO A 27 -5.70 -2.69 42.52
N THR A 28 -6.88 -3.21 42.75
CA THR A 28 -7.81 -3.61 41.70
C THR A 28 -8.10 -2.35 40.91
N ARG A 29 -7.47 -2.25 39.73
CA ARG A 29 -7.77 -1.20 38.75
C ARG A 29 -9.25 -1.35 38.41
N ALA A 30 -10.11 -0.55 39.02
CA ALA A 30 -11.51 -0.49 38.68
C ALA A 30 -11.60 -0.29 37.17
N ALA A 31 -12.16 -1.25 36.46
CA ALA A 31 -12.45 -1.09 35.05
C ALA A 31 -13.34 0.15 34.96
N ALA A 32 -12.78 1.22 34.39
CA ALA A 32 -13.54 2.45 34.20
C ALA A 32 -14.75 2.10 33.35
N HIS A 33 -15.91 2.02 33.98
CA HIS A 33 -17.18 1.87 33.28
C HIS A 33 -17.33 3.10 32.39
N ARG A 34 -17.09 2.91 31.10
CA ARG A 34 -17.40 3.94 30.09
C ARG A 34 -18.90 4.22 30.21
N PRO A 35 -19.30 5.47 30.42
CA PRO A 35 -20.71 5.79 30.59
C PRO A 35 -21.51 5.33 29.36
N VAL A 36 -22.59 4.63 29.58
CA VAL A 36 -23.50 4.08 28.55
C VAL A 36 -23.89 5.16 27.53
N ALA A 37 -24.11 6.40 27.96
CA ALA A 37 -24.37 7.55 27.08
C ALA A 37 -23.26 7.78 26.01
N ALA A 38 -21.98 7.64 26.37
CA ALA A 38 -20.90 7.82 25.42
C ALA A 38 -20.83 6.68 24.38
N THR A 39 -21.24 5.48 24.76
CA THR A 39 -21.32 4.32 23.85
C THR A 39 -22.48 4.47 22.87
N VAL A 40 -23.62 4.92 23.34
CA VAL A 40 -24.82 5.19 22.51
C VAL A 40 -24.56 6.33 21.53
N ALA A 41 -23.96 7.44 21.98
CA ALA A 41 -23.62 8.58 21.12
C ALA A 41 -22.63 8.19 20.01
N ARG A 42 -21.63 7.35 20.32
CA ARG A 42 -20.68 6.82 19.30
C ARG A 42 -21.35 5.91 18.29
N GLY A 43 -22.28 5.07 18.74
CA GLY A 43 -23.07 4.20 17.87
C GLY A 43 -23.95 5.01 16.91
N ALA A 44 -24.62 6.05 17.40
CA ALA A 44 -25.44 6.95 16.60
C ALA A 44 -24.59 7.71 15.54
N THR A 45 -23.42 8.21 15.92
CA THR A 45 -22.50 8.88 14.99
C THR A 45 -22.01 7.92 13.90
N LEU A 46 -21.66 6.69 14.26
CA LEU A 46 -21.24 5.68 13.29
C LEU A 46 -22.35 5.36 12.29
N ALA A 47 -23.58 5.16 12.75
CA ALA A 47 -24.73 4.91 11.87
C ALA A 47 -25.02 6.10 10.94
N ALA A 48 -24.95 7.32 11.45
CA ALA A 48 -25.12 8.53 10.65
C ALA A 48 -24.03 8.68 9.58
N ASN A 49 -22.78 8.40 9.92
CA ASN A 49 -21.67 8.45 8.95
C ASN A 49 -21.85 7.41 7.85
N LYS A 50 -22.25 6.17 8.18
CA LYS A 50 -22.57 5.13 7.18
C LYS A 50 -23.67 5.59 6.23
N ALA A 51 -24.79 6.07 6.74
CA ALA A 51 -25.91 6.55 5.93
C ALA A 51 -25.49 7.72 4.99
N LYS A 52 -24.70 8.68 5.50
CA LYS A 52 -24.16 9.77 4.67
C LYS A 52 -23.21 9.24 3.57
N SER A 53 -22.40 8.23 3.88
CA SER A 53 -21.49 7.60 2.90
C SER A 53 -22.27 6.85 1.83
N ASP A 54 -23.33 6.12 2.19
CA ASP A 54 -24.22 5.46 1.22
C ASP A 54 -24.89 6.49 0.31
N GLN A 55 -25.34 7.61 0.87
CA GLN A 55 -25.88 8.72 0.09
C GLN A 55 -24.83 9.36 -0.83
N ALA A 56 -23.59 9.52 -0.39
CA ALA A 56 -22.51 10.04 -1.22
C ALA A 56 -22.28 9.15 -2.46
N VAL A 57 -22.21 7.83 -2.29
CA VAL A 57 -22.12 6.89 -3.42
C VAL A 57 -23.30 7.06 -4.37
N THR A 58 -24.52 7.03 -3.84
CA THR A 58 -25.75 7.17 -4.67
C THR A 58 -25.80 8.50 -5.45
N THR A 59 -25.25 9.57 -4.86
CA THR A 59 -25.29 10.91 -5.48
C THR A 59 -24.16 11.13 -6.50
N LEU A 60 -22.97 10.55 -6.23
CA LEU A 60 -21.75 10.87 -6.98
C LEU A 60 -21.37 9.80 -8.01
N VAL A 61 -21.94 8.61 -7.94
CA VAL A 61 -21.68 7.50 -8.85
C VAL A 61 -22.94 7.22 -9.70
N ASP A 62 -22.82 7.36 -11.01
CA ASP A 62 -23.90 7.06 -11.95
C ASP A 62 -24.12 5.54 -12.01
N ALA A 63 -25.34 5.10 -11.69
CA ALA A 63 -25.72 3.69 -11.65
C ALA A 63 -25.68 2.99 -13.03
N THR A 64 -25.59 3.74 -14.11
CA THR A 64 -25.63 3.23 -15.51
C THR A 64 -24.28 3.28 -16.23
N ARG A 65 -23.24 3.76 -15.53
CA ARG A 65 -21.88 4.00 -16.07
C ARG A 65 -20.86 3.10 -15.36
N PRO A 66 -19.60 3.07 -15.85
CA PRO A 66 -18.51 2.48 -15.06
C PRO A 66 -18.53 3.01 -13.63
N GLY A 67 -18.43 2.11 -12.67
CA GLY A 67 -18.72 2.37 -11.29
C GLY A 67 -17.52 2.75 -10.44
N CYS A 68 -17.80 2.88 -9.15
CA CYS A 68 -16.80 3.02 -8.11
C CYS A 68 -17.18 2.16 -6.91
N SER A 69 -16.19 1.56 -6.28
CA SER A 69 -16.28 0.98 -4.95
C SER A 69 -15.35 1.73 -4.00
N ALA A 70 -15.76 1.88 -2.73
CA ALA A 70 -14.99 2.62 -1.74
C ALA A 70 -15.07 1.96 -0.37
N ALA A 71 -14.06 2.19 0.45
CA ALA A 71 -14.04 1.75 1.85
C ALA A 71 -13.38 2.78 2.75
N VAL A 72 -13.85 2.81 3.99
CA VAL A 72 -13.25 3.58 5.07
C VAL A 72 -12.85 2.62 6.18
N ALA A 73 -11.59 2.67 6.60
CA ALA A 73 -11.11 1.99 7.79
C ALA A 73 -10.77 2.99 8.89
N ARG A 74 -11.00 2.57 10.14
CA ARG A 74 -10.56 3.30 11.33
C ARG A 74 -9.85 2.36 12.28
N LEU A 75 -8.61 2.73 12.64
CA LEU A 75 -7.79 1.92 13.54
C LEU A 75 -7.69 0.44 13.05
N GLY A 76 -7.42 0.25 11.76
CA GLY A 76 -7.25 -1.05 11.12
C GLY A 76 -8.54 -1.83 10.84
N ARG A 77 -9.72 -1.28 11.14
CA ARG A 77 -11.00 -1.95 10.92
C ARG A 77 -11.82 -1.22 9.88
N VAL A 78 -12.26 -1.92 8.85
CA VAL A 78 -13.24 -1.38 7.90
C VAL A 78 -14.53 -1.07 8.67
N VAL A 79 -14.89 0.21 8.68
CA VAL A 79 -16.10 0.71 9.37
C VAL A 79 -17.24 0.97 8.41
N TRP A 80 -16.93 1.13 7.12
CA TRP A 80 -17.88 1.28 6.03
C TRP A 80 -17.27 0.84 4.71
N ALA A 81 -18.08 0.26 3.84
CA ALA A 81 -17.78 0.05 2.43
C ALA A 81 -19.08 0.22 1.61
N GLY A 82 -18.97 0.78 0.42
CA GLY A 82 -20.08 1.00 -0.50
C GLY A 82 -19.62 0.97 -1.95
N ALA A 83 -20.54 0.71 -2.87
CA ALA A 83 -20.28 0.66 -4.30
C ALA A 83 -21.49 1.14 -5.09
N GLY A 84 -21.26 1.63 -6.30
CA GLY A 84 -22.29 2.02 -7.26
C GLY A 84 -21.79 1.99 -8.68
N GLY A 85 -22.69 1.99 -9.66
CA GLY A 85 -22.35 1.86 -11.07
C GLY A 85 -22.15 0.42 -11.50
N LEU A 86 -21.48 0.22 -12.63
CA LEU A 86 -21.35 -1.07 -13.31
C LEU A 86 -19.88 -1.50 -13.39
N ALA A 87 -19.60 -2.73 -12.98
CA ALA A 87 -18.32 -3.41 -13.16
C ALA A 87 -18.11 -3.86 -14.61
N ASP A 88 -19.22 -4.19 -15.30
CA ASP A 88 -19.24 -4.55 -16.72
C ASP A 88 -20.46 -3.91 -17.41
N LEU A 89 -20.19 -3.04 -18.39
CA LEU A 89 -21.23 -2.33 -19.14
C LEU A 89 -22.02 -3.25 -20.07
N ALA A 90 -21.37 -4.27 -20.65
CA ALA A 90 -22.01 -5.14 -21.65
C ALA A 90 -23.03 -6.07 -21.00
N THR A 91 -22.68 -6.65 -19.85
CA THR A 91 -23.56 -7.54 -19.09
C THR A 91 -24.41 -6.80 -18.05
N LYS A 92 -24.16 -5.50 -17.87
CA LYS A 92 -24.77 -4.68 -16.81
C LYS A 92 -24.53 -5.24 -15.39
N THR A 93 -23.39 -5.89 -15.21
CA THR A 93 -22.99 -6.39 -13.88
C THR A 93 -22.71 -5.21 -12.95
N PRO A 94 -23.39 -5.11 -11.79
CA PRO A 94 -23.16 -3.99 -10.88
C PRO A 94 -21.81 -4.09 -10.19
N ASP A 95 -21.22 -2.94 -9.87
CA ASP A 95 -20.15 -2.86 -8.88
C ASP A 95 -20.68 -3.20 -7.49
N THR A 96 -19.86 -3.89 -6.72
CA THR A 96 -20.16 -4.27 -5.35
C THR A 96 -18.94 -3.99 -4.46
N THR A 97 -19.10 -4.06 -3.16
CA THR A 97 -17.99 -3.92 -2.19
C THR A 97 -16.97 -5.06 -2.27
N SER A 98 -17.28 -6.14 -2.99
CA SER A 98 -16.38 -7.27 -3.27
C SER A 98 -15.78 -7.23 -4.68
N THR A 99 -16.17 -6.27 -5.51
CA THR A 99 -15.55 -6.07 -6.82
C THR A 99 -14.09 -5.67 -6.65
N ARG A 100 -13.20 -6.33 -7.40
CA ARG A 100 -11.77 -6.08 -7.40
C ARG A 100 -11.38 -5.18 -8.58
N PHE A 101 -10.33 -4.38 -8.37
CA PHE A 101 -9.78 -3.45 -9.36
C PHE A 101 -8.26 -3.57 -9.38
N ASP A 102 -7.63 -3.24 -10.52
CA ASP A 102 -6.21 -2.89 -10.51
C ASP A 102 -6.05 -1.57 -9.75
N ILE A 103 -5.24 -1.59 -8.70
CA ILE A 103 -5.00 -0.39 -7.90
C ILE A 103 -3.99 0.57 -8.55
N ALA A 104 -3.51 0.23 -9.74
CA ALA A 104 -2.58 1.04 -10.50
C ALA A 104 -1.34 1.43 -9.67
N SER A 105 -0.94 2.71 -9.72
CA SER A 105 0.26 3.21 -9.02
C SER A 105 0.26 3.05 -7.51
N LEU A 106 -0.87 2.76 -6.88
CA LEU A 106 -0.91 2.41 -5.45
C LEU A 106 -0.12 1.12 -5.15
N SER A 107 0.15 0.30 -6.17
CA SER A 107 1.03 -0.88 -6.08
C SER A 107 2.47 -0.53 -5.67
N LYS A 108 2.92 0.69 -5.93
CA LYS A 108 4.27 1.16 -5.61
C LYS A 108 4.58 1.10 -4.11
N GLN A 109 3.57 1.32 -3.25
CA GLN A 109 3.72 1.20 -1.80
C GLN A 109 4.24 -0.18 -1.39
N PHE A 110 3.74 -1.23 -2.03
CA PHE A 110 4.11 -2.61 -1.73
C PHE A 110 5.50 -2.95 -2.25
N THR A 111 5.84 -2.50 -3.44
CA THR A 111 7.20 -2.67 -4.01
C THR A 111 8.24 -1.95 -3.15
N ALA A 112 8.00 -0.70 -2.77
CA ALA A 112 8.88 0.06 -1.89
C ALA A 112 9.02 -0.61 -0.51
N THR A 113 7.90 -1.11 0.06
CA THR A 113 7.93 -1.86 1.32
C THR A 113 8.81 -3.11 1.21
N ALA A 114 8.71 -3.87 0.11
CA ALA A 114 9.56 -5.04 -0.12
C ALA A 114 11.06 -4.67 -0.14
N ILE A 115 11.44 -3.60 -0.83
CA ILE A 115 12.82 -3.08 -0.83
C ILE A 115 13.29 -2.70 0.58
N LEU A 116 12.45 -1.97 1.34
CA LEU A 116 12.79 -1.57 2.70
C LEU A 116 12.88 -2.78 3.66
N MET A 117 12.07 -3.82 3.46
CA MET A 117 12.18 -5.07 4.21
C MET A 117 13.52 -5.76 3.94
N LEU A 118 13.92 -5.87 2.68
CA LEU A 118 15.23 -6.45 2.28
C LEU A 118 16.40 -5.61 2.78
N GLN A 119 16.28 -4.28 2.81
CA GLN A 119 17.27 -3.40 3.45
C GLN A 119 17.38 -3.67 4.95
N ARG A 120 16.27 -3.77 5.66
CA ARG A 120 16.24 -4.07 7.10
C ARG A 120 16.87 -5.43 7.41
N GLU A 121 16.75 -6.40 6.51
CA GLU A 121 17.41 -7.70 6.58
C GLU A 121 18.91 -7.65 6.23
N GLY A 122 19.43 -6.49 5.83
CA GLY A 122 20.84 -6.31 5.44
C GLY A 122 21.20 -6.92 4.09
N LYS A 123 20.21 -7.29 3.27
CA LYS A 123 20.41 -7.93 1.96
C LYS A 123 20.73 -6.96 0.83
N LEU A 124 20.42 -5.68 1.00
CA LEU A 124 20.74 -4.58 0.10
C LEU A 124 20.89 -3.26 0.88
N LYS A 125 21.41 -2.23 0.22
CA LYS A 125 21.43 -0.85 0.71
C LYS A 125 20.76 0.06 -0.30
N LEU A 126 20.01 1.06 0.13
CA LEU A 126 19.41 2.04 -0.79
C LEU A 126 20.47 2.84 -1.57
N SER A 127 21.70 2.95 -1.06
CA SER A 127 22.83 3.56 -1.75
C SER A 127 23.46 2.69 -2.85
N ASP A 128 23.04 1.42 -2.97
CA ASP A 128 23.63 0.53 -3.97
C ASP A 128 23.21 0.95 -5.38
N PRO A 129 24.15 0.93 -6.36
CA PRO A 129 23.82 1.15 -7.76
C PRO A 129 22.90 0.05 -8.30
N ILE A 130 21.93 0.42 -9.15
CA ILE A 130 20.97 -0.53 -9.72
C ILE A 130 21.65 -1.63 -10.55
N ALA A 131 22.79 -1.34 -11.21
CA ALA A 131 23.55 -2.33 -11.96
C ALA A 131 24.14 -3.47 -11.10
N THR A 132 24.14 -3.34 -9.78
CA THR A 132 24.47 -4.44 -8.85
C THR A 132 23.45 -5.59 -8.95
N TYR A 133 22.22 -5.28 -9.31
CA TYR A 133 21.09 -6.21 -9.27
C TYR A 133 20.47 -6.50 -10.63
N VAL A 134 20.54 -5.54 -11.57
CA VAL A 134 19.90 -5.64 -12.88
C VAL A 134 20.95 -5.55 -13.98
N ASP A 135 21.10 -6.64 -14.72
CA ASP A 135 22.09 -6.77 -15.80
C ASP A 135 21.65 -6.03 -17.08
N GLY A 136 22.62 -5.64 -17.92
CA GLY A 136 22.40 -5.11 -19.26
C GLY A 136 21.88 -3.68 -19.31
N LEU A 137 21.88 -2.96 -18.20
CA LEU A 137 21.54 -1.53 -18.15
C LEU A 137 22.63 -0.68 -18.84
N PRO A 138 22.28 0.48 -19.41
CA PRO A 138 23.26 1.46 -19.89
C PRO A 138 24.19 1.96 -18.78
N SER A 139 25.17 2.78 -19.13
CA SER A 139 26.18 3.29 -18.19
C SER A 139 25.63 3.97 -16.95
N TRP A 140 24.45 4.58 -17.05
CA TRP A 140 23.78 5.20 -15.88
C TRP A 140 23.42 4.17 -14.79
N GLY A 141 23.27 2.90 -15.12
CA GLY A 141 23.00 1.85 -14.13
C GLY A 141 24.06 1.75 -13.03
N ALA A 142 25.31 2.13 -13.33
CA ALA A 142 26.40 2.16 -12.37
C ALA A 142 26.37 3.35 -11.40
N THR A 143 25.55 4.35 -11.66
CA THR A 143 25.47 5.59 -10.86
C THR A 143 24.11 5.83 -10.22
N ILE A 144 23.03 5.31 -10.80
CA ILE A 144 21.69 5.45 -10.25
C ILE A 144 21.51 4.45 -9.10
N THR A 145 21.10 4.94 -7.94
CA THR A 145 20.90 4.15 -6.71
C THR A 145 19.46 3.68 -6.54
N LEU A 146 19.24 2.69 -5.69
CA LEU A 146 17.89 2.22 -5.33
C LEU A 146 17.09 3.34 -4.65
N ASP A 147 17.75 4.21 -3.88
CA ASP A 147 17.13 5.40 -3.28
C ASP A 147 16.57 6.34 -4.34
N GLN A 148 17.34 6.64 -5.37
CA GLN A 148 16.89 7.48 -6.48
C GLN A 148 15.72 6.87 -7.27
N LEU A 149 15.70 5.55 -7.42
CA LEU A 149 14.55 4.86 -8.02
C LEU A 149 13.31 4.99 -7.14
N MET A 150 13.44 4.71 -5.84
CA MET A 150 12.33 4.75 -4.87
C MET A 150 11.67 6.13 -4.79
N HIS A 151 12.48 7.19 -4.82
CA HIS A 151 12.02 8.58 -4.66
C HIS A 151 11.86 9.34 -5.98
N HIS A 152 11.87 8.64 -7.13
CA HIS A 152 11.69 9.24 -8.46
C HIS A 152 12.68 10.39 -8.78
N THR A 153 13.94 10.22 -8.39
CA THR A 153 15.02 11.18 -8.71
C THR A 153 16.08 10.60 -9.66
N SER A 154 15.83 9.43 -10.22
CA SER A 154 16.75 8.74 -11.13
C SER A 154 16.88 9.41 -12.49
N ARG A 155 15.87 10.14 -12.93
CA ARG A 155 15.76 10.72 -14.29
C ARG A 155 15.71 9.67 -15.40
N ILE A 156 15.42 8.41 -15.09
CA ILE A 156 15.20 7.36 -16.10
C ILE A 156 13.86 7.64 -16.78
N PRO A 157 13.82 7.81 -18.12
CA PRO A 157 12.58 8.02 -18.85
C PRO A 157 11.55 6.93 -18.59
N ASP A 158 10.26 7.27 -18.65
CA ASP A 158 9.22 6.27 -18.51
C ASP A 158 9.24 5.31 -19.71
N TYR A 159 9.30 4.02 -19.47
CA TYR A 159 9.35 2.97 -20.49
C TYR A 159 8.16 3.02 -21.47
N TRP A 160 7.03 3.60 -21.04
CA TRP A 160 5.85 3.78 -21.90
C TRP A 160 6.19 4.58 -23.16
N VAL A 161 7.03 5.62 -23.00
CA VAL A 161 7.47 6.45 -24.13
C VAL A 161 8.22 5.60 -25.16
N GLN A 162 9.02 4.65 -24.71
CA GLN A 162 9.77 3.76 -25.60
C GLN A 162 8.85 2.73 -26.27
N LEU A 163 7.92 2.13 -25.54
CA LEU A 163 6.93 1.20 -26.08
C LEU A 163 6.03 1.89 -27.12
N ASP A 164 5.59 3.13 -26.85
CA ASP A 164 4.78 3.92 -27.79
C ASP A 164 5.55 4.18 -29.10
N LYS A 165 6.82 4.57 -29.03
CA LYS A 165 7.70 4.72 -30.21
C LYS A 165 7.82 3.43 -31.02
N GLU A 166 7.70 2.29 -30.41
CA GLU A 166 7.74 0.95 -31.03
C GLU A 166 6.35 0.50 -31.51
N GLY A 167 5.32 1.31 -31.32
CA GLY A 167 3.94 1.00 -31.70
C GLY A 167 3.27 -0.01 -30.79
N ILE A 168 3.80 -0.26 -29.58
CA ILE A 168 3.22 -1.18 -28.60
C ILE A 168 2.29 -0.41 -27.67
N GLY A 169 1.03 -0.34 -28.04
CA GLY A 169 -0.01 0.30 -27.25
C GLY A 169 -0.43 -0.51 -26.01
N PHE A 170 -1.16 0.12 -25.10
CA PHE A 170 -1.54 -0.44 -23.79
C PHE A 170 -2.27 -1.79 -23.85
N SER A 171 -3.09 -2.01 -24.88
CA SER A 171 -3.86 -3.27 -25.05
C SER A 171 -3.08 -4.36 -25.81
N GLN A 172 -1.88 -4.05 -26.29
CA GLN A 172 -1.00 -5.03 -26.93
C GLN A 172 -0.17 -5.74 -25.89
N THR A 173 0.29 -6.95 -26.22
CA THR A 173 1.10 -7.73 -25.29
C THR A 173 2.49 -7.11 -25.12
N ALA A 174 2.85 -6.77 -23.89
CA ALA A 174 4.19 -6.45 -23.48
C ALA A 174 4.47 -7.16 -22.16
N ASP A 175 5.34 -8.15 -22.20
CA ASP A 175 5.78 -8.88 -21.02
C ASP A 175 6.85 -8.09 -20.24
N GLU A 176 7.26 -8.64 -19.12
CA GLU A 176 8.29 -8.08 -18.26
C GLU A 176 9.60 -7.88 -19.00
N GLN A 177 10.00 -8.86 -19.83
CA GLN A 177 11.22 -8.77 -20.62
C GLN A 177 11.15 -7.68 -21.70
N THR A 178 10.01 -7.52 -22.35
CA THR A 178 9.76 -6.43 -23.32
C THR A 178 9.89 -5.07 -22.64
N THR A 179 9.31 -4.92 -21.44
CA THR A 179 9.39 -3.70 -20.63
C THR A 179 10.82 -3.41 -20.19
N LEU A 180 11.55 -4.40 -19.69
CA LEU A 180 12.97 -4.25 -19.32
C LEU A 180 13.84 -3.89 -20.52
N ASN A 181 13.59 -4.48 -21.69
CA ASN A 181 14.30 -4.14 -22.90
C ASN A 181 14.01 -2.70 -23.37
N ALA A 182 12.78 -2.20 -23.17
CA ALA A 182 12.48 -0.79 -23.41
C ALA A 182 13.33 0.13 -22.51
N ILE A 183 13.40 -0.17 -21.19
CA ILE A 183 14.26 0.57 -20.25
C ILE A 183 15.75 0.49 -20.66
N ARG A 184 16.26 -0.69 -21.06
CA ARG A 184 17.65 -0.88 -21.48
C ARG A 184 18.02 -0.12 -22.76
N ARG A 185 17.06 0.22 -23.60
CA ARG A 185 17.26 1.04 -24.79
C ARG A 185 17.42 2.53 -24.51
N GLU A 186 17.00 3.01 -23.36
CA GLU A 186 17.14 4.40 -22.93
C GLU A 186 18.59 4.69 -22.53
N LYS A 187 19.40 5.16 -23.48
CA LYS A 187 20.84 5.39 -23.28
C LYS A 187 21.16 6.67 -22.50
N LYS A 188 20.20 7.59 -22.41
CA LYS A 188 20.36 8.89 -21.74
C LYS A 188 19.27 9.06 -20.70
N LEU A 189 19.63 9.69 -19.58
CA LEU A 189 18.69 10.16 -18.59
C LEU A 189 18.02 11.46 -19.06
N ASP A 190 16.80 11.71 -18.59
CA ASP A 190 16.15 13.00 -18.80
C ASP A 190 16.97 14.13 -18.15
N PRO A 191 17.00 15.32 -18.77
CA PRO A 191 17.79 16.42 -18.25
C PRO A 191 17.19 16.97 -16.93
N GLY A 192 18.04 17.54 -16.10
CA GLY A 192 17.63 18.18 -14.84
C GLY A 192 17.99 17.36 -13.61
N SER A 193 17.45 17.78 -12.47
CA SER A 193 17.65 17.16 -11.17
C SER A 193 16.35 17.24 -10.36
N GLY A 194 16.24 16.45 -9.31
CA GLY A 194 15.07 16.40 -8.46
C GLY A 194 14.02 15.40 -8.94
N PHE A 195 12.80 15.60 -8.45
CA PHE A 195 11.68 14.67 -8.68
C PHE A 195 11.25 14.65 -10.15
N GLU A 196 11.16 13.43 -10.71
CA GLU A 196 10.56 13.15 -12.02
C GLU A 196 9.93 11.76 -11.97
N TYR A 197 8.62 11.72 -11.92
CA TYR A 197 7.88 10.46 -11.80
C TYR A 197 8.10 9.56 -13.01
N SER A 198 8.56 8.32 -12.79
CA SER A 198 8.78 7.32 -13.85
C SER A 198 8.41 5.92 -13.36
N ASN A 199 7.57 5.23 -14.13
CA ASN A 199 7.21 3.84 -13.85
C ASN A 199 8.39 2.88 -14.04
N SER A 200 9.37 3.23 -14.90
CA SER A 200 10.62 2.47 -15.06
C SER A 200 11.32 2.21 -13.74
N ASN A 201 11.29 3.18 -12.81
CA ASN A 201 11.90 3.04 -11.50
C ASN A 201 11.34 1.84 -10.73
N TYR A 202 10.04 1.66 -10.73
CA TYR A 202 9.38 0.62 -9.96
C TYR A 202 9.36 -0.75 -10.65
N VAL A 203 9.48 -0.79 -11.97
CA VAL A 203 9.82 -2.03 -12.70
C VAL A 203 11.22 -2.50 -12.29
N LEU A 204 12.20 -1.61 -12.26
CA LEU A 204 13.57 -1.95 -11.83
C LEU A 204 13.63 -2.36 -10.36
N LEU A 205 12.89 -1.70 -9.46
CA LEU A 205 12.81 -2.12 -8.05
C LEU A 205 12.18 -3.51 -7.90
N ALA A 206 11.19 -3.87 -8.73
CA ALA A 206 10.61 -5.22 -8.75
C ALA A 206 11.67 -6.28 -9.13
N GLU A 207 12.50 -5.99 -10.12
CA GLU A 207 13.65 -6.85 -10.51
C GLU A 207 14.64 -7.03 -9.35
N VAL A 208 14.94 -5.94 -8.64
CA VAL A 208 15.81 -6.00 -7.45
C VAL A 208 15.24 -6.93 -6.39
N VAL A 209 13.93 -6.85 -6.11
CA VAL A 209 13.28 -7.78 -5.16
C VAL A 209 13.48 -9.22 -5.61
N GLY A 210 13.23 -9.52 -6.90
CA GLY A 210 13.42 -10.85 -7.46
C GLY A 210 14.86 -11.35 -7.33
N ARG A 211 15.83 -10.51 -7.67
CA ARG A 211 17.25 -10.84 -7.62
C ARG A 211 17.77 -11.09 -6.21
N VAL A 212 17.34 -10.27 -5.25
CA VAL A 212 17.84 -10.31 -3.87
C VAL A 212 17.14 -11.38 -3.04
N SER A 213 15.83 -11.57 -3.23
CA SER A 213 15.05 -12.57 -2.49
C SER A 213 15.11 -13.98 -3.09
N GLY A 214 15.45 -14.10 -4.37
CA GLY A 214 15.39 -15.37 -5.12
C GLY A 214 13.99 -15.75 -5.59
N THR A 215 12.98 -14.87 -5.35
CA THR A 215 11.59 -15.10 -5.78
C THR A 215 11.02 -13.86 -6.45
N PRO A 216 10.22 -14.00 -7.54
CA PRO A 216 9.61 -12.84 -8.21
C PRO A 216 8.77 -12.00 -7.24
N LEU A 217 8.67 -10.69 -7.49
CA LEU A 217 7.90 -9.76 -6.64
C LEU A 217 6.49 -10.26 -6.29
N PRO A 218 5.68 -10.83 -7.22
CA PRO A 218 4.35 -11.34 -6.88
C PRO A 218 4.37 -12.39 -5.77
N THR A 219 5.30 -13.34 -5.84
CA THR A 219 5.48 -14.38 -4.82
C THR A 219 5.98 -13.76 -3.52
N TYR A 220 6.98 -12.88 -3.58
CA TYR A 220 7.52 -12.21 -2.40
C TYR A 220 6.44 -11.41 -1.65
N LEU A 221 5.62 -10.61 -2.35
CA LEU A 221 4.54 -9.86 -1.73
C LEU A 221 3.49 -10.78 -1.10
N THR A 222 3.16 -11.89 -1.77
CA THR A 222 2.21 -12.86 -1.24
C THR A 222 2.71 -13.48 0.06
N GLU A 223 3.95 -13.95 0.08
CA GLU A 223 4.52 -14.68 1.22
C GLU A 223 4.88 -13.78 2.41
N HIS A 224 5.35 -12.57 2.14
CA HIS A 224 5.90 -11.68 3.17
C HIS A 224 4.98 -10.52 3.58
N ILE A 225 3.95 -10.21 2.79
CA ILE A 225 3.03 -9.10 3.08
C ILE A 225 1.58 -9.58 3.09
N PHE A 226 1.08 -10.13 1.99
CA PHE A 226 -0.36 -10.38 1.87
C PHE A 226 -0.83 -11.49 2.81
N ALA A 227 -0.17 -12.65 2.82
CA ALA A 227 -0.55 -13.79 3.65
C ALA A 227 -0.37 -13.50 5.16
N PRO A 228 0.76 -12.93 5.64
CA PRO A 228 0.92 -12.58 7.05
C PRO A 228 -0.12 -11.60 7.58
N LEU A 229 -0.55 -10.63 6.75
CA LEU A 229 -1.56 -9.63 7.11
C LEU A 229 -3.00 -10.06 6.78
N ASP A 230 -3.20 -11.30 6.29
CA ASP A 230 -4.49 -11.81 5.79
C ASP A 230 -5.16 -10.87 4.78
N LEU A 231 -4.38 -10.26 3.87
CA LEU A 231 -4.86 -9.40 2.80
C LEU A 231 -5.19 -10.23 1.55
N LYS A 232 -6.40 -10.07 1.03
CA LYS A 232 -6.87 -10.75 -0.19
C LYS A 232 -6.48 -9.94 -1.42
N MET A 233 -5.17 -9.90 -1.69
CA MET A 233 -4.57 -9.19 -2.81
C MET A 233 -3.80 -10.15 -3.69
N VAL A 234 -3.68 -9.84 -4.98
CA VAL A 234 -2.86 -10.60 -5.93
C VAL A 234 -2.16 -9.65 -6.90
N VAL A 235 -0.91 -9.97 -7.26
CA VAL A 235 -0.22 -9.27 -8.35
C VAL A 235 -0.50 -10.03 -9.63
N ALA A 236 -1.40 -9.50 -10.46
CA ALA A 236 -1.85 -10.14 -11.68
C ALA A 236 -2.45 -9.08 -12.65
N PRO A 237 -1.61 -8.24 -13.31
CA PRO A 237 -2.05 -7.05 -14.05
C PRO A 237 -3.03 -7.35 -15.20
N THR A 238 -3.07 -8.58 -15.69
CA THR A 238 -4.00 -9.00 -16.77
C THR A 238 -5.09 -9.96 -16.28
N LEU A 239 -5.32 -10.03 -14.96
CA LEU A 239 -6.29 -10.95 -14.38
C LEU A 239 -7.70 -10.67 -14.90
N LYS A 240 -8.32 -11.72 -15.47
CA LYS A 240 -9.73 -11.73 -15.88
C LYS A 240 -10.47 -12.71 -14.99
N ALA A 241 -11.39 -12.21 -14.18
CA ALA A 241 -12.24 -13.01 -13.33
C ALA A 241 -13.60 -12.32 -13.16
N PRO A 242 -14.69 -13.05 -12.86
CA PRO A 242 -16.04 -12.46 -12.77
C PRO A 242 -16.19 -11.36 -11.72
N ASP A 243 -15.32 -11.35 -10.71
CA ASP A 243 -15.29 -10.37 -9.63
C ASP A 243 -14.27 -9.24 -9.86
N VAL A 244 -13.64 -9.17 -11.05
CA VAL A 244 -12.76 -8.07 -11.44
C VAL A 244 -13.51 -7.16 -12.40
N ALA A 245 -13.62 -5.88 -12.06
CA ALA A 245 -14.24 -4.89 -12.91
C ALA A 245 -13.50 -4.78 -14.25
N LEU A 246 -14.22 -4.60 -15.34
CA LEU A 246 -13.65 -4.24 -16.64
C LEU A 246 -13.38 -2.74 -16.70
N SER A 247 -12.25 -2.32 -17.24
CA SER A 247 -11.89 -0.91 -17.28
C SER A 247 -12.26 -0.22 -18.59
N TYR A 248 -12.68 1.06 -18.54
CA TYR A 248 -13.24 1.81 -19.65
C TYR A 248 -12.60 3.19 -19.77
N ASP A 249 -12.34 3.61 -21.01
CA ASP A 249 -11.86 4.96 -21.31
C ASP A 249 -12.99 6.02 -21.27
N ASP A 250 -12.65 7.25 -21.65
CA ASP A 250 -13.57 8.39 -21.69
C ASP A 250 -14.74 8.20 -22.68
N ASN A 251 -14.57 7.35 -23.68
CA ASN A 251 -15.57 7.03 -24.70
C ASN A 251 -16.33 5.73 -24.37
N LEU A 252 -16.16 5.18 -23.15
CA LEU A 252 -16.71 3.91 -22.70
C LEU A 252 -16.23 2.71 -23.51
N GLN A 253 -15.06 2.83 -24.17
CA GLN A 253 -14.42 1.72 -24.83
C GLN A 253 -13.61 0.90 -23.80
N LEU A 254 -13.69 -0.41 -23.96
CA LEU A 254 -12.99 -1.34 -23.10
C LEU A 254 -11.46 -1.13 -23.20
N GLN A 255 -10.82 -0.90 -22.07
CA GLN A 255 -9.38 -0.74 -21.93
C GLN A 255 -8.81 -1.90 -21.10
N GLN A 256 -8.49 -3.01 -21.77
CA GLN A 256 -7.88 -4.15 -21.09
C GLN A 256 -6.35 -4.07 -21.19
N PRO A 257 -5.63 -4.18 -20.05
CA PRO A 257 -4.17 -4.20 -20.10
C PRO A 257 -3.65 -5.46 -20.79
N GLY A 258 -2.75 -5.28 -21.74
CA GLY A 258 -1.96 -6.35 -22.34
C GLY A 258 -0.56 -6.47 -21.72
N TRP A 259 -0.18 -5.51 -20.86
CA TRP A 259 1.12 -5.46 -20.23
C TRP A 259 1.13 -6.25 -18.93
N THR A 260 2.14 -7.12 -18.78
CA THR A 260 2.26 -8.01 -17.61
C THR A 260 3.34 -7.59 -16.63
N ALA A 261 4.13 -6.54 -16.96
CA ALA A 261 5.11 -6.00 -16.04
C ALA A 261 4.43 -5.43 -14.78
N TYR A 262 5.07 -5.62 -13.66
CA TYR A 262 4.55 -5.27 -12.34
C TYR A 262 5.54 -4.40 -11.54
N GLY A 263 5.21 -4.11 -10.29
CA GLY A 263 5.98 -3.27 -9.40
C GLY A 263 5.48 -1.83 -9.35
N TYR A 264 5.14 -1.25 -10.50
CA TYR A 264 4.54 0.07 -10.62
C TYR A 264 3.00 0.03 -10.59
N SER A 265 2.39 -1.10 -10.92
CA SER A 265 0.95 -1.42 -10.96
C SER A 265 0.73 -2.93 -10.84
N GLY A 266 -0.48 -3.39 -11.09
CA GLY A 266 -0.80 -4.80 -11.28
C GLY A 266 -1.27 -5.54 -10.04
N ILE A 267 -1.43 -4.87 -8.90
CA ILE A 267 -2.10 -5.46 -7.74
C ILE A 267 -3.60 -5.33 -7.93
N ILE A 268 -4.30 -6.46 -7.87
CA ILE A 268 -5.75 -6.58 -7.99
C ILE A 268 -6.33 -6.85 -6.59
N THR A 269 -7.22 -5.96 -6.13
CA THR A 269 -7.83 -6.07 -4.80
C THR A 269 -9.12 -5.27 -4.67
N THR A 270 -9.74 -5.28 -3.49
CA THR A 270 -10.91 -4.47 -3.13
C THR A 270 -10.50 -3.22 -2.33
N PRO A 271 -11.34 -2.16 -2.31
CA PRO A 271 -11.08 -1.00 -1.45
C PRO A 271 -10.98 -1.37 0.05
N SER A 272 -11.73 -2.36 0.49
CA SER A 272 -11.70 -2.83 1.90
C SER A 272 -10.34 -3.40 2.28
N GLU A 273 -9.74 -4.21 1.41
CA GLU A 273 -8.41 -4.78 1.65
C GLU A 273 -7.31 -3.69 1.62
N LEU A 274 -7.42 -2.74 0.68
CA LEU A 274 -6.49 -1.62 0.62
C LEU A 274 -6.63 -0.69 1.85
N ALA A 275 -7.85 -0.44 2.31
CA ALA A 275 -8.07 0.33 3.52
C ALA A 275 -7.51 -0.37 4.79
N ARG A 276 -7.54 -1.72 4.85
CA ARG A 276 -6.86 -2.50 5.90
C ARG A 276 -5.34 -2.36 5.82
N TRP A 277 -4.77 -2.39 4.64
CA TRP A 277 -3.35 -2.12 4.42
C TRP A 277 -2.89 -0.80 5.02
N GLY A 278 -3.71 0.25 4.92
CA GLY A 278 -3.40 1.58 5.45
C GLY A 278 -3.10 1.62 6.95
N ASP A 279 -3.51 0.62 7.73
CA ASP A 279 -3.18 0.51 9.15
C ASP A 279 -1.68 0.25 9.39
N GLN A 280 -0.97 -0.27 8.41
CA GLN A 280 0.47 -0.48 8.47
C GLN A 280 1.25 0.84 8.59
N TYR A 281 0.68 1.97 8.17
CA TYR A 281 1.27 3.30 8.40
C TYR A 281 1.09 3.82 9.83
N ARG A 282 0.28 3.17 10.66
CA ARG A 282 0.02 3.47 12.07
C ARG A 282 0.62 2.45 13.03
N ALA A 283 0.43 1.19 12.75
CA ALA A 283 0.81 0.06 13.61
C ALA A 283 1.47 -0.99 12.71
N SER A 284 2.69 -0.71 12.31
CA SER A 284 3.39 -1.46 11.28
C SER A 284 3.91 -2.80 11.79
N GLU A 285 3.63 -3.84 11.01
CA GLU A 285 4.30 -5.14 11.10
C GLU A 285 5.35 -5.29 9.98
N VAL A 286 5.11 -4.65 8.83
CA VAL A 286 5.94 -4.79 7.64
C VAL A 286 6.54 -3.48 7.12
N ILE A 287 5.83 -2.34 7.18
CA ILE A 287 6.38 -1.05 6.75
C ILE A 287 7.43 -0.57 7.77
N PRO A 288 8.70 -0.40 7.42
CA PRO A 288 9.69 0.16 8.33
C PRO A 288 9.32 1.58 8.76
N ALA A 289 9.67 1.94 10.01
CA ALA A 289 9.33 3.24 10.57
C ALA A 289 9.99 4.43 9.83
N ASP A 290 11.07 4.17 9.13
CA ASP A 290 11.85 5.12 8.34
C ASP A 290 11.38 5.26 6.89
N PHE A 291 10.20 4.76 6.53
CA PHE A 291 9.65 4.81 5.17
C PHE A 291 9.56 6.23 4.56
N THR A 292 9.63 7.26 5.37
CA THR A 292 9.65 8.67 4.94
C THR A 292 11.05 9.28 4.84
N VAL A 293 12.09 8.54 5.22
CA VAL A 293 13.48 9.00 5.09
C VAL A 293 13.84 9.10 3.61
N GLY A 294 14.49 10.19 3.22
CA GLY A 294 14.82 10.45 1.82
C GLY A 294 13.67 11.06 1.00
N ALA A 295 12.50 11.31 1.59
CA ALA A 295 11.37 11.88 0.87
C ALA A 295 11.71 13.20 0.16
N VAL A 296 11.41 13.28 -1.14
CA VAL A 296 11.81 14.37 -2.05
C VAL A 296 10.60 15.22 -2.41
N ALA A 297 10.76 16.55 -2.38
CA ALA A 297 9.72 17.49 -2.80
C ALA A 297 9.35 17.24 -4.28
N ASP A 298 8.05 17.13 -4.55
CA ASP A 298 7.52 16.87 -5.89
C ASP A 298 7.23 18.15 -6.70
N GLY A 299 7.39 19.31 -6.07
CA GLY A 299 7.13 20.62 -6.66
C GLY A 299 5.68 21.11 -6.50
N THR A 300 4.77 20.31 -5.95
CA THR A 300 3.36 20.69 -5.71
C THR A 300 3.09 21.10 -4.26
N GLY A 301 4.04 20.88 -3.36
CA GLY A 301 3.93 21.11 -1.92
C GLY A 301 3.92 19.84 -1.11
N GLU A 302 3.94 18.69 -1.77
CA GLU A 302 4.08 17.38 -1.14
C GLU A 302 5.49 16.82 -1.27
N LYS A 303 5.78 15.72 -0.58
CA LYS A 303 7.03 14.98 -0.74
C LYS A 303 6.72 13.53 -1.10
N TYR A 304 7.45 12.99 -2.07
CA TYR A 304 7.35 11.58 -2.41
C TYR A 304 8.30 10.77 -1.52
N ALA A 305 7.74 9.85 -0.76
CA ALA A 305 8.44 8.92 0.11
C ALA A 305 8.51 7.51 -0.54
N ALA A 306 8.60 6.47 0.24
CA ALA A 306 8.65 5.09 -0.26
C ALA A 306 7.30 4.65 -0.86
N GLY A 307 7.05 5.03 -2.11
CA GLY A 307 5.85 4.64 -2.87
C GLY A 307 4.57 5.38 -2.47
N ILE A 308 4.67 6.50 -1.75
CA ILE A 308 3.52 7.25 -1.26
C ILE A 308 3.89 8.73 -1.07
N TYR A 309 2.93 9.63 -1.28
CA TYR A 309 3.11 11.05 -1.00
C TYR A 309 2.89 11.36 0.48
N LEU A 310 3.74 12.20 1.03
CA LEU A 310 3.65 12.79 2.36
C LEU A 310 3.18 14.24 2.22
N GLN A 311 1.99 14.52 2.71
CA GLN A 311 1.37 15.84 2.69
C GLN A 311 2.01 16.77 3.73
N ALA A 312 1.89 18.09 3.53
CA ALA A 312 2.40 19.10 4.45
C ALA A 312 1.79 18.99 5.86
N ASN A 313 0.52 18.56 5.97
CA ASN A 313 -0.16 18.32 7.24
C ASN A 313 0.25 16.99 7.91
N GLY A 314 1.12 16.21 7.28
CA GLY A 314 1.54 14.88 7.75
C GLY A 314 0.64 13.73 7.29
N GLY A 315 -0.45 13.98 6.54
CA GLY A 315 -1.25 12.95 5.90
C GLY A 315 -0.46 12.19 4.85
N LEU A 316 -0.99 11.04 4.40
CA LEU A 316 -0.42 10.30 3.27
C LEU A 316 -1.48 10.13 2.20
N ASN A 317 -1.07 10.22 0.95
CA ASN A 317 -1.93 9.91 -0.18
C ASN A 317 -1.16 9.26 -1.33
N HIS A 318 -1.87 8.67 -2.24
CA HIS A 318 -1.42 8.35 -3.58
C HIS A 318 -2.62 8.09 -4.47
N SER A 319 -2.57 8.56 -5.70
CA SER A 319 -3.54 8.23 -6.72
C SER A 319 -3.00 7.19 -7.70
N GLY A 320 -3.89 6.51 -8.40
CA GLY A 320 -3.53 5.54 -9.43
C GLY A 320 -4.33 5.74 -10.70
N ARG A 321 -3.69 5.47 -11.85
CA ARG A 321 -4.35 5.40 -13.15
C ARG A 321 -3.66 4.38 -14.03
N ILE A 322 -4.42 3.40 -14.53
CA ILE A 322 -3.97 2.45 -15.54
C ILE A 322 -5.15 1.95 -16.38
N GLY A 323 -5.02 1.99 -17.70
CA GLY A 323 -6.19 1.76 -18.55
C GLY A 323 -7.32 2.69 -18.13
N GLY A 324 -8.51 2.15 -17.90
CA GLY A 324 -9.66 2.89 -17.39
C GLY A 324 -9.77 2.90 -15.86
N TYR A 325 -8.92 2.16 -15.13
CA TYR A 325 -8.94 2.20 -13.68
C TYR A 325 -8.37 3.52 -13.16
N ILE A 326 -9.08 4.12 -12.23
CA ILE A 326 -8.63 5.28 -11.46
C ILE A 326 -8.87 5.02 -9.98
N THR A 327 -7.85 5.25 -9.17
CA THR A 327 -7.85 4.88 -7.76
C THR A 327 -7.36 6.01 -6.89
N GLU A 328 -7.77 5.98 -5.63
CA GLU A 328 -7.37 6.95 -4.61
C GLU A 328 -7.16 6.23 -3.29
N PHE A 329 -6.10 6.58 -2.60
CA PHE A 329 -5.77 6.07 -1.27
C PHE A 329 -5.25 7.21 -0.42
N ALA A 330 -5.82 7.37 0.77
CA ALA A 330 -5.41 8.43 1.66
C ALA A 330 -5.50 7.99 3.14
N VAL A 331 -4.53 8.46 3.92
CA VAL A 331 -4.42 8.18 5.37
C VAL A 331 -4.34 9.50 6.12
N SER A 332 -5.16 9.66 7.17
CA SER A 332 -5.17 10.86 8.00
C SER A 332 -3.81 11.15 8.64
N HIS A 333 -3.55 12.40 8.99
CA HIS A 333 -2.31 12.82 9.65
C HIS A 333 -2.01 12.05 10.94
N ASP A 334 -3.06 11.69 11.70
CA ASP A 334 -2.95 10.92 12.93
C ASP A 334 -2.95 9.39 12.69
N ARG A 335 -2.94 8.97 11.43
CA ARG A 335 -2.93 7.57 10.96
C ARG A 335 -4.13 6.73 11.41
N LYS A 336 -5.24 7.33 11.85
CA LYS A 336 -6.37 6.56 12.37
C LYS A 336 -7.47 6.30 11.36
N THR A 337 -7.56 7.14 10.32
CA THR A 337 -8.57 7.02 9.26
C THR A 337 -7.87 6.73 7.93
N VAL A 338 -8.39 5.76 7.21
CA VAL A 338 -7.94 5.39 5.86
C VAL A 338 -9.14 5.40 4.94
N ILE A 339 -9.00 6.01 3.77
CA ILE A 339 -10.00 5.99 2.71
C ILE A 339 -9.36 5.40 1.46
N ALA A 340 -10.05 4.46 0.84
CA ALA A 340 -9.70 3.89 -0.45
C ALA A 340 -10.91 3.98 -1.39
N VAL A 341 -10.69 4.51 -2.59
CA VAL A 341 -11.70 4.61 -3.66
C VAL A 341 -11.11 4.02 -4.92
N MET A 342 -11.85 3.15 -5.59
CA MET A 342 -11.46 2.49 -6.82
C MET A 342 -12.61 2.58 -7.83
N CYS A 343 -12.31 3.05 -9.03
CA CYS A 343 -13.29 3.19 -10.10
C CYS A 343 -12.74 2.55 -11.38
N ASN A 344 -13.64 2.09 -12.27
CA ASN A 344 -13.29 1.42 -13.51
C ASN A 344 -13.58 2.24 -14.78
N GLY A 345 -13.73 3.55 -14.66
CA GLY A 345 -13.88 4.48 -15.78
C GLY A 345 -13.21 5.82 -15.52
N HIS A 346 -12.53 6.37 -16.52
CA HIS A 346 -11.76 7.62 -16.39
C HIS A 346 -12.59 8.83 -15.94
N ARG A 347 -13.87 8.89 -16.32
CA ARG A 347 -14.78 9.99 -15.94
C ARG A 347 -15.50 9.77 -14.63
N SER A 348 -15.22 8.68 -13.93
CA SER A 348 -15.80 8.45 -12.60
C SER A 348 -15.33 9.50 -11.61
N ASN A 349 -16.23 9.92 -10.73
CA ASN A 349 -15.98 11.04 -9.81
C ASN A 349 -15.24 10.57 -8.53
N ARG A 350 -14.02 9.97 -8.70
CA ARG A 350 -13.25 9.48 -7.56
C ARG A 350 -12.92 10.59 -6.55
N TRP A 351 -12.54 11.78 -7.05
CA TRP A 351 -12.17 12.92 -6.21
C TRP A 351 -13.34 13.40 -5.35
N GLY A 352 -14.52 13.62 -5.99
CA GLY A 352 -15.71 14.01 -5.26
C GLY A 352 -16.14 12.99 -4.22
N LEU A 353 -16.02 11.69 -4.52
CA LEU A 353 -16.33 10.62 -3.56
C LEU A 353 -15.32 10.59 -2.41
N THR A 354 -14.02 10.71 -2.70
CA THR A 354 -12.97 10.78 -1.67
C THR A 354 -13.18 11.97 -0.74
N ASP A 355 -13.44 13.15 -1.28
CA ASP A 355 -13.70 14.37 -0.50
C ASP A 355 -14.95 14.26 0.38
N ALA A 356 -16.02 13.69 -0.17
CA ALA A 356 -17.24 13.47 0.60
C ALA A 356 -16.98 12.52 1.78
N LEU A 357 -16.24 11.44 1.57
CA LEU A 357 -15.88 10.51 2.62
C LEU A 357 -14.95 11.16 3.68
N TRP A 358 -13.99 12.00 3.28
CA TRP A 358 -13.16 12.74 4.23
C TRP A 358 -14.01 13.65 5.12
N LYS A 359 -14.88 14.46 4.54
CA LYS A 359 -15.79 15.36 5.30
C LYS A 359 -16.68 14.61 6.29
N ILE A 360 -17.02 13.36 5.99
CA ILE A 360 -17.88 12.52 6.86
C ILE A 360 -17.05 11.89 7.99
N TRP A 361 -15.85 11.36 7.69
CA TRP A 361 -15.12 10.48 8.60
C TRP A 361 -13.96 11.15 9.32
N ASP A 362 -13.43 12.23 8.77
CA ASP A 362 -12.36 13.04 9.37
C ASP A 362 -12.48 14.52 9.02
N PRO A 363 -13.54 15.20 9.50
CA PRO A 363 -13.85 16.59 9.14
C PRO A 363 -12.79 17.60 9.61
N THR A 364 -11.85 17.18 10.45
CA THR A 364 -10.76 18.03 10.95
C THR A 364 -9.51 17.96 10.09
N SER A 365 -9.39 16.97 9.21
CA SER A 365 -8.33 16.87 8.21
C SER A 365 -8.83 17.52 6.92
N SER A 366 -8.14 18.54 6.43
CA SER A 366 -8.35 18.98 5.04
C SER A 366 -7.95 17.83 4.11
N SER A 367 -8.82 17.45 3.19
CA SER A 367 -8.40 16.68 2.02
C SER A 367 -7.35 17.53 1.30
N GLY A 368 -6.08 17.18 1.43
CA GLY A 368 -5.03 17.84 0.68
C GLY A 368 -5.04 17.30 -0.76
N HIS A 369 -5.91 17.86 -1.60
CA HIS A 369 -5.90 17.64 -3.05
C HIS A 369 -5.71 18.99 -3.74
#